data_4a46c8fbf190c9929b3025174a48422b
#
_entry.id   4a46c8fbf190c9929b3025174a48422b
#
_cell.length_a   1.000
_cell.length_b   1.000
_cell.length_c   1.000
_cell.angle_alpha   90.00
_cell.angle_beta   90.00
_cell.angle_gamma   90.00
#
_symmetry.space_group_name_H-M   'P 1'
#
loop_
_entity.id
_entity.type
_entity.pdbx_description
1 polymer ?
#
loop_
_entity_poly.entity_id
_entity_poly.type
_entity_poly.pdbx_seq_one_letter_code
_entity_poly.pdbx_strand_id
1 'polypeptide(L)'
;FPGEEDVCIPSPKGIDFDQKPELSLPEVARTVTDALGKYDFIVTNFANGDVIGHTQNTAAKLEACGHVSRALEQVVEAALARDYVVAVTADHGNIEKLYTAAGKPDGAHTTNLVPFILMDSRQTGPIPLRDGALCDVAPTVLDVMGIPQPPEMTGRSLAESHAWGQGRKMLLIICDGWGLGTGDDGDAIHLAHTPYWDSLLENRSWCRLHASGEYVGLGAGKAGNSEAGHSNLGAGRCVMQDDVRLDAAVKDGSFARNPVFLEAIEHAKRNHASLHLLAYLTHKSSHGCIDYPLAICEMAKKQGLEEVYFHIIFDGRSTAPGSAPALLAELDSRLDQIGLGLIVDGVGRGVVLDRDKNYDKVKRAYDALTDGLGACYS
;
A
#
# COMPACT_ATOMS: atom_id res chain seq x y z
N PHE A 1 7.44 -4.77 -18.60
CA PHE A 1 7.70 -3.79 -19.67
C PHE A 1 8.80 -4.32 -20.60
N PRO A 2 8.94 -3.83 -21.84
CA PRO A 2 10.03 -4.23 -22.72
C PRO A 2 11.39 -3.94 -22.07
N GLY A 3 12.27 -4.97 -21.97
CA GLY A 3 13.58 -4.87 -21.35
C GLY A 3 13.60 -5.06 -19.83
N GLU A 4 12.47 -5.28 -19.21
CA GLU A 4 12.36 -5.64 -17.78
C GLU A 4 12.45 -7.16 -17.61
N GLU A 5 13.17 -7.58 -16.58
CA GLU A 5 13.22 -8.95 -16.10
C GLU A 5 12.75 -8.99 -14.65
N ASP A 6 11.67 -9.72 -14.39
CA ASP A 6 11.09 -9.89 -13.06
C ASP A 6 11.48 -11.25 -12.47
N VAL A 7 12.04 -11.24 -11.26
CA VAL A 7 12.45 -12.44 -10.54
C VAL A 7 11.70 -12.52 -9.21
N CYS A 8 10.70 -13.38 -9.17
CA CYS A 8 9.93 -13.63 -7.95
C CYS A 8 10.54 -14.80 -7.15
N ILE A 9 11.05 -14.49 -5.97
CA ILE A 9 11.54 -15.48 -4.99
C ILE A 9 10.42 -15.76 -4.00
N PRO A 10 9.86 -16.98 -3.96
CA PRO A 10 8.70 -17.26 -3.11
C PRO A 10 9.08 -17.25 -1.63
N SER A 11 8.18 -16.72 -0.81
CA SER A 11 8.30 -16.84 0.65
C SER A 11 8.16 -18.31 1.10
N PRO A 12 8.73 -18.67 2.26
CA PRO A 12 8.55 -20.00 2.85
C PRO A 12 7.07 -20.33 3.02
N LYS A 13 6.70 -21.61 2.77
CA LYS A 13 5.31 -22.06 2.89
C LYS A 13 5.18 -23.09 4.03
N GLY A 14 4.03 -23.06 4.71
CA GLY A 14 3.68 -24.10 5.71
C GLY A 14 4.39 -23.94 7.05
N ILE A 15 4.96 -22.78 7.34
CA ILE A 15 5.58 -22.44 8.63
C ILE A 15 5.03 -21.08 9.09
N ASP A 16 5.02 -20.86 10.40
CA ASP A 16 4.81 -19.54 10.96
C ASP A 16 6.07 -18.68 10.70
N PHE A 17 5.90 -17.48 10.19
CA PHE A 17 7.02 -16.64 9.75
C PHE A 17 7.99 -16.27 10.88
N ASP A 18 7.51 -16.19 12.12
CA ASP A 18 8.34 -15.91 13.30
C ASP A 18 9.30 -17.07 13.68
N GLN A 19 9.11 -18.26 13.10
CA GLN A 19 10.03 -19.38 13.24
C GLN A 19 11.19 -19.34 12.24
N LYS A 20 11.09 -18.45 11.23
CA LYS A 20 12.11 -18.26 10.20
C LYS A 20 12.25 -16.78 9.83
N PRO A 21 12.77 -15.95 10.76
CA PRO A 21 12.85 -14.49 10.57
C PRO A 21 13.67 -14.02 9.36
N GLU A 22 14.61 -14.85 8.88
CA GLU A 22 15.35 -14.57 7.65
C GLU A 22 14.50 -14.69 6.38
N LEU A 23 13.36 -15.39 6.42
CA LEU A 23 12.49 -15.67 5.27
C LEU A 23 13.29 -16.23 4.07
N SER A 24 13.12 -15.63 2.88
CA SER A 24 13.92 -15.92 1.68
C SER A 24 14.99 -14.86 1.39
N LEU A 25 15.31 -13.99 2.34
CA LEU A 25 16.25 -12.89 2.18
C LEU A 25 17.66 -13.32 1.73
N PRO A 26 18.25 -14.42 2.21
CA PRO A 26 19.56 -14.87 1.72
C PRO A 26 19.56 -15.20 0.22
N GLU A 27 18.45 -15.73 -0.31
CA GLU A 27 18.29 -16.02 -1.73
C GLU A 27 18.08 -14.72 -2.53
N VAL A 28 17.29 -13.77 -2.00
CA VAL A 28 17.13 -12.44 -2.59
C VAL A 28 18.49 -11.73 -2.71
N ALA A 29 19.25 -11.66 -1.62
CA ALA A 29 20.56 -11.02 -1.59
C ALA A 29 21.53 -11.65 -2.60
N ARG A 30 21.57 -12.99 -2.71
CA ARG A 30 22.37 -13.69 -3.71
C ARG A 30 21.93 -13.35 -5.12
N THR A 31 20.63 -13.40 -5.41
CA THR A 31 20.08 -13.11 -6.74
C THR A 31 20.39 -11.69 -7.18
N VAL A 32 20.24 -10.70 -6.29
CA VAL A 32 20.66 -9.32 -6.58
C VAL A 32 22.15 -9.23 -6.86
N THR A 33 23.00 -9.87 -6.04
CA THR A 33 24.45 -9.87 -6.23
C THR A 33 24.86 -10.49 -7.57
N ASP A 34 24.17 -11.56 -8.01
CA ASP A 34 24.41 -12.24 -9.29
C ASP A 34 23.90 -11.42 -10.50
N ALA A 35 22.95 -10.51 -10.28
CA ALA A 35 22.41 -9.60 -11.28
C ALA A 35 23.32 -8.36 -11.51
N LEU A 36 24.17 -8.02 -10.55
CA LEU A 36 25.06 -6.87 -10.66
C LEU A 36 26.01 -7.00 -11.85
N GLY A 37 26.08 -5.95 -12.65
CA GLY A 37 26.86 -5.88 -13.88
C GLY A 37 26.09 -6.28 -15.14
N LYS A 38 24.92 -6.94 -15.00
CA LYS A 38 24.06 -7.34 -16.13
C LYS A 38 23.04 -6.26 -16.50
N TYR A 39 22.57 -5.50 -15.50
CA TYR A 39 21.50 -4.50 -15.65
C TYR A 39 22.02 -3.12 -15.26
N ASP A 40 21.44 -2.07 -15.84
CA ASP A 40 21.76 -0.68 -15.52
C ASP A 40 20.95 -0.18 -14.31
N PHE A 41 19.73 -0.71 -14.12
CA PHE A 41 18.90 -0.46 -12.96
C PHE A 41 18.42 -1.78 -12.34
N ILE A 42 18.58 -1.89 -11.03
CA ILE A 42 18.08 -3.02 -10.24
C ILE A 42 17.26 -2.44 -9.10
N VAL A 43 16.05 -2.98 -8.89
CA VAL A 43 15.24 -2.72 -7.69
C VAL A 43 14.95 -4.02 -6.98
N THR A 44 15.03 -4.02 -5.66
CA THR A 44 14.74 -5.20 -4.84
C THR A 44 13.99 -4.83 -3.58
N ASN A 45 13.12 -5.74 -3.12
CA ASN A 45 12.37 -5.61 -1.88
C ASN A 45 12.87 -6.63 -0.84
N PHE A 46 13.19 -6.15 0.37
CA PHE A 46 13.50 -6.97 1.54
C PHE A 46 12.29 -6.99 2.46
N ALA A 47 11.44 -8.01 2.33
CA ALA A 47 10.12 -8.08 2.96
C ALA A 47 10.13 -8.33 4.48
N ASN A 48 11.30 -8.56 5.09
CA ASN A 48 11.41 -9.05 6.47
C ASN A 48 10.81 -8.08 7.49
N GLY A 49 11.03 -6.77 7.33
CA GLY A 49 10.55 -5.77 8.27
C GLY A 49 9.03 -5.75 8.38
N ASP A 50 8.31 -5.84 7.26
CA ASP A 50 6.86 -5.88 7.27
C ASP A 50 6.30 -7.24 7.71
N VAL A 51 6.74 -8.33 7.07
CA VAL A 51 6.21 -9.68 7.34
C VAL A 51 6.42 -10.08 8.80
N ILE A 52 7.63 -9.90 9.34
CA ILE A 52 7.93 -10.23 10.75
C ILE A 52 7.37 -9.15 11.68
N GLY A 53 7.32 -7.90 11.24
CA GLY A 53 6.71 -6.78 11.94
C GLY A 53 5.25 -7.04 12.34
N HIS A 54 4.49 -7.76 11.52
CA HIS A 54 3.12 -8.16 11.82
C HIS A 54 2.99 -9.23 12.90
N THR A 55 4.07 -9.93 13.26
CA THR A 55 4.04 -10.93 14.33
C THR A 55 4.06 -10.26 15.71
N GLN A 56 3.64 -10.98 16.74
CA GLN A 56 3.74 -10.53 18.13
C GLN A 56 5.03 -11.00 18.83
N ASN A 57 5.95 -11.62 18.08
CA ASN A 57 7.18 -12.20 18.60
C ASN A 57 8.33 -11.19 18.54
N THR A 58 8.59 -10.52 19.66
CA THR A 58 9.67 -9.53 19.77
C THR A 58 11.04 -10.10 19.42
N ALA A 59 11.35 -11.34 19.86
CA ALA A 59 12.65 -11.95 19.55
C ALA A 59 12.83 -12.16 18.04
N ALA A 60 11.79 -12.62 17.35
CA ALA A 60 11.80 -12.76 15.88
C ALA A 60 12.00 -11.41 15.17
N LYS A 61 11.40 -10.33 15.67
CA LYS A 61 11.62 -8.98 15.13
C LYS A 61 13.07 -8.54 15.23
N LEU A 62 13.69 -8.70 16.41
CA LEU A 62 15.11 -8.38 16.60
C LEU A 62 16.02 -9.21 15.68
N GLU A 63 15.74 -10.50 15.55
CA GLU A 63 16.48 -11.41 14.67
C GLU A 63 16.34 -11.02 13.20
N ALA A 64 15.12 -10.66 12.75
CA ALA A 64 14.85 -10.17 11.40
C ALA A 64 15.65 -8.90 11.09
N CYS A 65 15.73 -7.93 12.02
CA CYS A 65 16.57 -6.74 11.87
C CYS A 65 18.04 -7.11 11.64
N GLY A 66 18.58 -8.05 12.38
CA GLY A 66 19.95 -8.55 12.19
C GLY A 66 20.16 -9.22 10.83
N HIS A 67 19.17 -9.96 10.31
CA HIS A 67 19.23 -10.54 8.97
C HIS A 67 19.23 -9.46 7.87
N VAL A 68 18.38 -8.44 7.99
CA VAL A 68 18.33 -7.30 7.06
C VAL A 68 19.68 -6.56 7.06
N SER A 69 20.27 -6.27 8.22
CA SER A 69 21.57 -5.60 8.32
C SER A 69 22.68 -6.38 7.59
N ARG A 70 22.73 -7.70 7.75
CA ARG A 70 23.71 -8.54 7.04
C ARG A 70 23.47 -8.61 5.53
N ALA A 71 22.21 -8.69 5.09
CA ALA A 71 21.88 -8.69 3.68
C ALA A 71 22.21 -7.35 3.01
N LEU A 72 21.97 -6.23 3.71
CA LEU A 72 22.39 -4.90 3.26
C LEU A 72 23.91 -4.83 3.07
N GLU A 73 24.71 -5.30 4.05
CA GLU A 73 26.19 -5.36 3.91
C GLU A 73 26.60 -6.11 2.65
N GLN A 74 26.09 -7.34 2.48
CA GLN A 74 26.42 -8.16 1.31
C GLN A 74 26.10 -7.47 -0.01
N VAL A 75 24.89 -6.92 -0.14
CA VAL A 75 24.37 -6.41 -1.40
C VAL A 75 24.94 -5.02 -1.71
N VAL A 76 25.01 -4.13 -0.72
CA VAL A 76 25.52 -2.77 -0.90
C VAL A 76 27.02 -2.79 -1.25
N GLU A 77 27.82 -3.53 -0.49
CA GLU A 77 29.27 -3.59 -0.75
C GLU A 77 29.58 -4.21 -2.13
N ALA A 78 28.82 -5.26 -2.52
CA ALA A 78 28.95 -5.86 -3.84
C ALA A 78 28.56 -4.90 -4.98
N ALA A 79 27.55 -4.06 -4.77
CA ALA A 79 27.08 -3.07 -5.75
C ALA A 79 28.05 -1.91 -5.88
N LEU A 80 28.53 -1.35 -4.76
CA LEU A 80 29.54 -0.28 -4.75
C LEU A 80 30.85 -0.73 -5.43
N ALA A 81 31.28 -1.98 -5.18
CA ALA A 81 32.46 -2.56 -5.85
C ALA A 81 32.30 -2.72 -7.37
N ARG A 82 31.06 -2.69 -7.87
CA ARG A 82 30.73 -2.75 -9.32
C ARG A 82 30.23 -1.41 -9.86
N ASP A 83 30.54 -0.34 -9.16
CA ASP A 83 30.30 1.05 -9.57
C ASP A 83 28.81 1.41 -9.75
N TYR A 84 27.93 0.76 -8.99
CA TYR A 84 26.55 1.21 -8.85
C TYR A 84 26.45 2.35 -7.85
N VAL A 85 25.58 3.30 -8.11
CA VAL A 85 25.00 4.16 -7.07
C VAL A 85 23.95 3.34 -6.33
N VAL A 86 24.01 3.33 -5.01
CA VAL A 86 23.09 2.52 -4.20
C VAL A 86 22.19 3.43 -3.38
N ALA A 87 20.88 3.24 -3.50
CA ALA A 87 19.89 3.82 -2.61
C ALA A 87 19.26 2.74 -1.73
N VAL A 88 19.14 3.02 -0.44
CA VAL A 88 18.40 2.19 0.53
C VAL A 88 17.28 3.03 1.12
N THR A 89 16.06 2.54 1.05
CA THR A 89 14.88 3.21 1.62
C THR A 89 13.89 2.19 2.17
N ALA A 90 12.73 2.65 2.60
CA ALA A 90 11.59 1.82 2.95
C ALA A 90 10.31 2.40 2.34
N ASP A 91 9.28 1.60 2.26
CA ASP A 91 7.97 1.97 1.73
C ASP A 91 6.98 2.45 2.82
N HIS A 92 7.14 2.00 4.05
CA HIS A 92 6.45 2.44 5.27
C HIS A 92 7.19 1.94 6.52
N GLY A 93 6.74 2.32 7.70
CA GLY A 93 7.22 1.80 8.97
C GLY A 93 6.32 0.69 9.54
N ASN A 94 6.93 -0.25 10.25
CA ASN A 94 6.27 -1.34 10.98
C ASN A 94 7.17 -1.88 12.10
N ILE A 95 8.33 -2.53 11.73
CA ILE A 95 9.13 -3.33 12.66
C ILE A 95 9.79 -2.51 13.76
N GLU A 96 10.02 -1.22 13.53
CA GLU A 96 10.66 -0.32 14.49
C GLU A 96 9.82 -0.09 15.75
N LYS A 97 8.53 -0.51 15.74
CA LYS A 97 7.64 -0.33 16.87
C LYS A 97 7.25 -1.66 17.48
N LEU A 98 7.75 -1.94 18.69
CA LEU A 98 7.50 -3.21 19.41
C LEU A 98 6.19 -3.22 20.16
N TYR A 99 5.77 -2.08 20.73
CA TYR A 99 4.67 -2.05 21.70
C TYR A 99 3.65 -0.94 21.38
N THR A 100 2.40 -1.25 21.65
CA THR A 100 1.31 -0.26 21.69
C THR A 100 1.48 0.65 22.91
N ALA A 101 0.73 1.76 22.95
CA ALA A 101 0.69 2.64 24.13
C ALA A 101 0.23 1.93 25.43
N ALA A 102 -0.43 0.78 25.31
CA ALA A 102 -0.84 -0.07 26.43
C ALA A 102 0.22 -1.11 26.82
N GLY A 103 1.42 -1.08 26.24
CA GLY A 103 2.51 -2.01 26.51
C GLY A 103 2.30 -3.43 25.97
N LYS A 104 1.35 -3.63 25.05
CA LYS A 104 1.16 -4.92 24.37
C LYS A 104 1.99 -4.96 23.08
N PRO A 105 2.42 -6.16 22.62
CA PRO A 105 3.08 -6.29 21.33
C PRO A 105 2.27 -5.61 20.21
N ASP A 106 2.94 -4.82 19.38
CA ASP A 106 2.35 -4.12 18.24
C ASP A 106 2.75 -4.82 16.93
N GLY A 107 1.83 -5.02 16.05
CA GLY A 107 2.04 -5.56 14.70
C GLY A 107 1.44 -4.66 13.62
N ALA A 108 1.09 -3.42 13.98
CA ALA A 108 0.49 -2.47 13.06
C ALA A 108 1.57 -1.60 12.38
N HIS A 109 1.29 -1.19 11.15
CA HIS A 109 2.10 -0.17 10.48
C HIS A 109 2.11 1.14 11.27
N THR A 110 3.17 1.91 11.09
CA THR A 110 3.39 3.18 11.80
C THR A 110 3.19 4.38 10.87
N THR A 111 3.15 5.56 11.48
CA THR A 111 3.20 6.84 10.75
C THR A 111 4.61 7.43 10.75
N ASN A 112 5.61 6.66 11.19
CA ASN A 112 6.99 7.11 11.25
C ASN A 112 7.51 7.47 9.86
N LEU A 113 8.47 8.38 9.83
CA LEU A 113 9.25 8.65 8.63
C LEU A 113 10.10 7.42 8.30
N VAL A 114 10.50 7.30 7.05
CA VAL A 114 11.42 6.25 6.61
C VAL A 114 12.75 6.87 6.16
N PRO A 115 13.86 6.13 6.22
CA PRO A 115 15.14 6.61 5.77
C PRO A 115 15.26 6.59 4.24
N PHE A 116 16.07 7.48 3.69
CA PHE A 116 16.63 7.38 2.34
C PHE A 116 18.12 7.61 2.42
N ILE A 117 18.91 6.57 2.17
CA ILE A 117 20.37 6.58 2.23
C ILE A 117 20.88 6.50 0.80
N LEU A 118 21.84 7.35 0.42
CA LEU A 118 22.39 7.38 -0.93
C LEU A 118 23.92 7.28 -0.89
N MET A 119 24.47 6.37 -1.68
CA MET A 119 25.87 6.03 -1.70
C MET A 119 26.41 5.98 -3.13
N ASP A 120 27.55 6.57 -3.34
CA ASP A 120 28.31 6.52 -4.60
C ASP A 120 29.78 6.23 -4.31
N SER A 121 30.32 5.13 -4.87
CA SER A 121 31.73 4.75 -4.69
C SER A 121 32.73 5.76 -5.29
N ARG A 122 32.28 6.59 -6.24
CA ARG A 122 33.11 7.64 -6.85
C ARG A 122 33.18 8.92 -6.02
N GLN A 123 32.34 9.02 -4.97
CA GLN A 123 32.29 10.19 -4.09
C GLN A 123 33.16 10.00 -2.85
N THR A 124 33.99 11.02 -2.57
CA THR A 124 34.83 11.06 -1.36
C THR A 124 34.24 11.86 -0.21
N GLY A 125 33.10 12.54 -0.44
CA GLY A 125 32.42 13.37 0.54
C GLY A 125 30.91 13.10 0.60
N PRO A 126 30.19 13.75 1.53
CA PRO A 126 28.75 13.58 1.66
C PRO A 126 28.02 14.10 0.41
N ILE A 127 26.98 13.38 -0.01
CA ILE A 127 26.03 13.82 -1.02
C ILE A 127 24.99 14.67 -0.29
N PRO A 128 24.81 15.96 -0.62
CA PRO A 128 23.77 16.77 0.01
C PRO A 128 22.39 16.22 -0.34
N LEU A 129 21.62 15.84 0.69
CA LEU A 129 20.27 15.33 0.56
C LEU A 129 19.29 16.21 1.30
N ARG A 130 18.09 16.39 0.75
CA ARG A 130 16.96 17.05 1.40
C ARG A 130 15.95 16.01 1.94
N ASP A 131 15.26 16.33 3.02
CA ASP A 131 14.08 15.59 3.43
C ASP A 131 12.97 15.71 2.36
N GLY A 132 12.14 14.66 2.23
CA GLY A 132 11.12 14.59 1.19
C GLY A 132 10.01 13.60 1.47
N ALA A 133 9.47 13.00 0.42
CA ALA A 133 8.45 11.96 0.47
C ALA A 133 8.82 10.81 -0.48
N LEU A 134 8.11 9.69 -0.39
CA LEU A 134 8.37 8.52 -1.24
C LEU A 134 8.29 8.84 -2.74
N CYS A 135 7.45 9.77 -3.13
CA CYS A 135 7.32 10.22 -4.53
C CYS A 135 8.58 10.94 -5.08
N ASP A 136 9.55 11.24 -4.24
CA ASP A 136 10.82 11.87 -4.65
C ASP A 136 11.88 10.83 -5.04
N VAL A 137 11.64 9.54 -4.78
CA VAL A 137 12.62 8.47 -5.02
C VAL A 137 12.79 8.20 -6.52
N ALA A 138 11.73 7.97 -7.30
CA ALA A 138 11.85 7.78 -8.75
C ALA A 138 12.51 8.97 -9.46
N PRO A 139 12.15 10.25 -9.18
CA PRO A 139 12.90 11.40 -9.68
C PRO A 139 14.40 11.36 -9.35
N THR A 140 14.78 10.89 -8.16
CA THR A 140 16.18 10.73 -7.76
C THR A 140 16.88 9.64 -8.58
N VAL A 141 16.19 8.51 -8.83
CA VAL A 141 16.70 7.44 -9.69
C VAL A 141 16.97 7.97 -11.10
N LEU A 142 15.99 8.70 -11.68
CA LEU A 142 16.16 9.28 -13.02
C LEU A 142 17.31 10.30 -13.09
N ASP A 143 17.45 11.13 -12.07
CA ASP A 143 18.53 12.11 -11.95
C ASP A 143 19.91 11.42 -11.90
N VAL A 144 20.07 10.39 -11.05
CA VAL A 144 21.29 9.58 -10.97
C VAL A 144 21.65 8.96 -12.32
N MET A 145 20.67 8.43 -13.04
CA MET A 145 20.88 7.75 -14.32
C MET A 145 21.00 8.72 -15.52
N GLY A 146 20.77 10.01 -15.29
CA GLY A 146 20.79 11.03 -16.36
C GLY A 146 19.62 10.90 -17.33
N ILE A 147 18.49 10.39 -16.86
CA ILE A 147 17.25 10.21 -17.64
C ILE A 147 16.33 11.42 -17.37
N PRO A 148 15.81 12.09 -18.42
CA PRO A 148 14.89 13.21 -18.22
C PRO A 148 13.61 12.78 -17.47
N GLN A 149 13.27 13.55 -16.43
CA GLN A 149 12.04 13.33 -15.66
C GLN A 149 10.80 13.69 -16.51
N PRO A 150 9.80 12.78 -16.65
CA PRO A 150 8.57 13.07 -17.35
C PRO A 150 7.71 14.08 -16.56
N PRO A 151 6.89 14.91 -17.25
CA PRO A 151 6.11 15.99 -16.62
C PRO A 151 5.03 15.47 -15.65
N GLU A 152 4.61 14.22 -15.78
CA GLU A 152 3.66 13.57 -14.89
C GLU A 152 4.24 13.25 -13.51
N MET A 153 5.56 13.15 -13.40
CA MET A 153 6.25 13.03 -12.13
C MET A 153 6.39 14.40 -11.48
N THR A 154 5.70 14.62 -10.37
CA THR A 154 5.71 15.89 -9.63
C THR A 154 6.68 15.92 -8.46
N GLY A 155 7.25 14.77 -8.10
CA GLY A 155 8.35 14.67 -7.15
C GLY A 155 9.63 15.33 -7.67
N ARG A 156 10.61 15.46 -6.81
CA ARG A 156 11.90 16.11 -7.15
C ARG A 156 13.05 15.28 -6.62
N SER A 157 14.18 15.26 -7.30
CA SER A 157 15.39 14.60 -6.80
C SER A 157 15.69 15.01 -5.35
N LEU A 158 16.03 14.02 -4.54
CA LEU A 158 16.45 14.21 -3.14
C LEU A 158 17.91 14.70 -3.06
N ALA A 159 18.70 14.44 -4.10
CA ALA A 159 20.08 14.88 -4.18
C ALA A 159 20.14 16.34 -4.68
N GLU A 160 20.64 17.23 -3.84
CA GLU A 160 20.72 18.65 -4.16
C GLU A 160 22.03 18.96 -4.92
N SER A 161 21.87 19.52 -6.12
CA SER A 161 22.98 20.08 -6.90
C SER A 161 24.18 19.12 -7.11
N HIS A 162 23.91 17.82 -7.23
CA HIS A 162 24.93 16.81 -7.42
C HIS A 162 25.10 16.46 -8.90
N ALA A 163 26.37 16.37 -9.36
CA ALA A 163 26.69 15.99 -10.74
C ALA A 163 27.08 14.51 -10.79
N TRP A 164 26.20 13.65 -11.27
CA TRP A 164 26.39 12.20 -11.29
C TRP A 164 27.36 11.70 -12.37
N GLY A 165 27.59 12.49 -13.43
CA GLY A 165 28.27 12.02 -14.64
C GLY A 165 27.32 11.19 -15.52
N GLN A 166 27.91 10.64 -16.62
CA GLN A 166 27.13 9.84 -17.57
C GLN A 166 27.23 8.34 -17.30
N GLY A 167 26.20 7.58 -17.73
CA GLY A 167 26.19 6.12 -17.71
C GLY A 167 26.25 5.52 -16.31
N ARG A 168 25.59 6.17 -15.33
CA ARG A 168 25.53 5.63 -13.97
C ARG A 168 24.54 4.47 -13.92
N LYS A 169 24.94 3.41 -13.24
CA LYS A 169 24.07 2.29 -12.88
C LYS A 169 23.54 2.51 -11.48
N MET A 170 22.32 2.02 -11.20
CA MET A 170 21.72 2.23 -9.90
C MET A 170 21.08 0.96 -9.34
N LEU A 171 21.27 0.75 -8.05
CA LEU A 171 20.54 -0.24 -7.24
C LEU A 171 19.67 0.48 -6.23
N LEU A 172 18.36 0.17 -6.23
CA LEU A 172 17.40 0.61 -5.23
C LEU A 172 17.02 -0.58 -4.35
N ILE A 173 17.28 -0.49 -3.05
CA ILE A 173 16.86 -1.48 -2.05
C ILE A 173 15.72 -0.89 -1.23
N ILE A 174 14.58 -1.55 -1.21
CA ILE A 174 13.42 -1.20 -0.40
C ILE A 174 13.37 -2.18 0.78
N CYS A 175 13.57 -1.67 1.99
CA CYS A 175 13.40 -2.42 3.23
C CYS A 175 11.94 -2.26 3.67
N ASP A 176 11.07 -3.18 3.26
CA ASP A 176 9.63 -3.17 3.52
C ASP A 176 9.35 -3.14 5.03
N GLY A 177 8.52 -2.17 5.47
CA GLY A 177 8.17 -2.03 6.87
C GLY A 177 9.30 -1.52 7.78
N TRP A 178 10.24 -0.69 7.27
CA TRP A 178 11.43 -0.23 8.00
C TRP A 178 11.40 1.27 8.27
N GLY A 179 10.73 1.67 9.36
CA GLY A 179 10.62 3.07 9.79
C GLY A 179 11.80 3.55 10.62
N LEU A 180 11.83 4.86 10.82
CA LEU A 180 12.73 5.51 11.78
C LEU A 180 12.04 5.52 13.15
N GLY A 181 12.48 4.67 14.06
CA GLY A 181 11.93 4.54 15.39
C GLY A 181 12.40 5.61 16.37
N THR A 182 12.10 5.40 17.64
CA THR A 182 12.37 6.35 18.72
C THR A 182 13.76 6.20 19.33
N GLY A 183 14.48 5.11 19.02
CA GLY A 183 15.79 4.83 19.57
C GLY A 183 15.78 4.46 21.07
N ASP A 184 14.68 3.87 21.53
CA ASP A 184 14.48 3.44 22.91
C ASP A 184 14.17 1.93 22.99
N ASP A 185 13.81 1.45 24.20
CA ASP A 185 13.45 0.05 24.46
C ASP A 185 12.18 -0.43 23.71
N GLY A 186 11.47 0.46 23.05
CA GLY A 186 10.32 0.15 22.20
C GLY A 186 10.65 0.00 20.71
N ASP A 187 11.91 0.19 20.35
CA ASP A 187 12.38 0.21 18.95
C ASP A 187 13.19 -1.06 18.64
N ALA A 188 12.62 -1.95 17.79
CA ALA A 188 13.27 -3.20 17.44
C ALA A 188 14.59 -3.01 16.68
N ILE A 189 14.69 -2.00 15.82
CA ILE A 189 15.90 -1.74 15.03
C ILE A 189 17.03 -1.29 15.95
N HIS A 190 16.71 -0.40 16.91
CA HIS A 190 17.66 0.07 17.92
C HIS A 190 18.17 -1.05 18.85
N LEU A 191 17.27 -1.94 19.27
CA LEU A 191 17.62 -3.04 20.18
C LEU A 191 18.34 -4.19 19.51
N ALA A 192 18.18 -4.35 18.22
CA ALA A 192 18.75 -5.44 17.46
C ALA A 192 20.25 -5.24 17.21
N HIS A 193 20.96 -6.33 16.94
CA HIS A 193 22.36 -6.24 16.49
C HIS A 193 22.40 -5.96 14.98
N THR A 194 22.52 -4.68 14.63
CA THR A 194 22.43 -4.15 13.26
C THR A 194 23.69 -3.33 12.84
N PRO A 195 24.91 -3.87 13.00
CA PRO A 195 26.13 -3.07 12.88
C PRO A 195 26.32 -2.41 11.51
N TYR A 196 25.91 -3.06 10.43
CA TYR A 196 26.02 -2.46 9.12
C TYR A 196 24.98 -1.33 8.93
N TRP A 197 23.74 -1.54 9.34
CA TRP A 197 22.70 -0.51 9.33
C TRP A 197 23.13 0.72 10.13
N ASP A 198 23.65 0.53 11.33
CA ASP A 198 24.13 1.60 12.19
C ASP A 198 25.24 2.38 11.51
N SER A 199 26.19 1.66 10.88
CA SER A 199 27.29 2.28 10.12
C SER A 199 26.80 3.08 8.89
N LEU A 200 25.70 2.70 8.25
CA LEU A 200 25.12 3.46 7.16
C LEU A 200 24.58 4.80 7.64
N LEU A 201 23.85 4.83 8.77
CA LEU A 201 23.33 6.08 9.34
C LEU A 201 24.43 7.00 9.88
N GLU A 202 25.51 6.43 10.41
CA GLU A 202 26.64 7.20 10.94
C GLU A 202 27.54 7.78 9.84
N ASN A 203 27.79 7.02 8.77
CA ASN A 203 28.88 7.30 7.84
C ASN A 203 28.44 7.64 6.41
N ARG A 204 27.15 7.54 6.08
CA ARG A 204 26.63 7.80 4.75
C ARG A 204 25.66 8.99 4.73
N SER A 205 25.46 9.54 3.55
CA SER A 205 24.46 10.58 3.36
C SER A 205 23.06 9.98 3.42
N TRP A 206 22.22 10.52 4.27
CA TRP A 206 20.82 10.11 4.36
C TRP A 206 19.89 11.27 4.70
N CYS A 207 18.62 11.09 4.42
CA CYS A 207 17.54 12.02 4.73
C CYS A 207 16.27 11.24 5.12
N ARG A 208 15.23 11.95 5.49
CA ARG A 208 13.95 11.41 5.94
C ARG A 208 12.89 11.57 4.88
N LEU A 209 12.06 10.54 4.70
CA LEU A 209 10.93 10.59 3.79
C LEU A 209 9.62 10.39 4.54
N HIS A 210 8.62 11.18 4.17
CA HIS A 210 7.23 10.93 4.54
C HIS A 210 6.71 9.70 3.79
N ALA A 211 6.22 8.71 4.55
CA ALA A 211 5.73 7.42 4.04
C ALA A 211 4.31 7.09 4.52
N SER A 212 3.56 8.09 4.99
CA SER A 212 2.23 7.90 5.57
C SER A 212 1.30 9.07 5.27
N GLY A 213 0.00 8.90 5.53
CA GLY A 213 -1.00 9.95 5.41
C GLY A 213 -1.07 10.57 4.01
N GLU A 214 -1.33 11.84 3.94
CA GLU A 214 -1.55 12.58 2.69
C GLU A 214 -0.33 12.59 1.75
N TYR A 215 0.88 12.39 2.29
CA TYR A 215 2.11 12.33 1.50
C TYR A 215 2.17 11.12 0.57
N VAL A 216 1.41 10.08 0.87
CA VAL A 216 1.32 8.86 0.05
C VAL A 216 -0.10 8.62 -0.48
N GLY A 217 -0.93 9.67 -0.48
CA GLY A 217 -2.29 9.62 -0.99
C GLY A 217 -3.29 8.90 -0.10
N LEU A 218 -2.97 8.70 1.17
CA LEU A 218 -3.87 8.19 2.21
C LEU A 218 -4.53 9.35 2.98
N GLY A 219 -5.56 9.05 3.76
CA GLY A 219 -6.16 10.05 4.65
C GLY A 219 -5.17 10.54 5.73
N ALA A 220 -5.36 11.76 6.21
CA ALA A 220 -4.53 12.37 7.26
C ALA A 220 -4.38 11.45 8.47
N GLY A 221 -3.14 11.29 8.96
CA GLY A 221 -2.80 10.46 10.12
C GLY A 221 -2.92 8.94 9.93
N LYS A 222 -3.25 8.45 8.73
CA LYS A 222 -3.22 7.01 8.43
C LYS A 222 -1.79 6.52 8.26
N ALA A 223 -1.47 5.38 8.85
CA ALA A 223 -0.22 4.69 8.61
C ALA A 223 -0.06 4.33 7.13
N GLY A 224 1.19 4.28 6.66
CA GLY A 224 1.53 3.78 5.34
C GLY A 224 1.22 2.30 5.18
N ASN A 225 1.34 1.81 3.96
CA ASN A 225 1.24 0.39 3.63
C ASN A 225 2.02 0.12 2.33
N SER A 226 2.31 -1.16 2.06
CA SER A 226 3.14 -1.56 0.91
C SER A 226 2.55 -1.12 -0.42
N GLU A 227 1.22 -1.15 -0.61
CA GLU A 227 0.58 -0.73 -1.85
C GLU A 227 0.77 0.78 -2.11
N ALA A 228 0.44 1.63 -1.11
CA ALA A 228 0.64 3.06 -1.22
C ALA A 228 2.13 3.41 -1.33
N GLY A 229 2.98 2.79 -0.50
CA GLY A 229 4.42 3.04 -0.47
C GLY A 229 5.08 2.74 -1.82
N HIS A 230 4.96 1.52 -2.32
CA HIS A 230 5.54 1.12 -3.61
C HIS A 230 4.97 1.90 -4.79
N SER A 231 3.66 2.20 -4.77
CA SER A 231 3.04 3.03 -5.81
C SER A 231 3.67 4.43 -5.88
N ASN A 232 3.91 5.06 -4.73
CA ASN A 232 4.53 6.38 -4.68
C ASN A 232 6.01 6.35 -5.04
N LEU A 233 6.76 5.33 -4.56
CA LEU A 233 8.17 5.12 -4.91
C LEU A 233 8.37 5.04 -6.43
N GLY A 234 7.51 4.30 -7.13
CA GLY A 234 7.64 4.08 -8.57
C GLY A 234 7.01 5.19 -9.43
N ALA A 235 5.89 5.79 -8.99
CA ALA A 235 5.18 6.79 -9.79
C ALA A 235 5.86 8.15 -9.85
N GLY A 236 6.78 8.47 -8.94
CA GLY A 236 7.43 9.78 -8.86
C GLY A 236 6.45 10.94 -8.59
N ARG A 237 5.28 10.63 -8.05
CA ARG A 237 4.23 11.58 -7.64
C ARG A 237 3.38 10.99 -6.55
N CYS A 238 2.69 11.83 -5.80
CA CYS A 238 1.71 11.34 -4.83
C CYS A 238 0.55 10.65 -5.58
N VAL A 239 0.32 9.37 -5.29
CA VAL A 239 -0.76 8.56 -5.85
C VAL A 239 -1.88 8.49 -4.83
N MET A 240 -2.93 9.28 -5.04
CA MET A 240 -4.10 9.24 -4.16
C MET A 240 -4.77 7.87 -4.23
N GLN A 241 -5.00 7.26 -3.08
CA GLN A 241 -5.74 6.01 -2.96
C GLN A 241 -7.20 6.21 -3.35
N ASP A 242 -7.83 5.16 -3.85
CA ASP A 242 -9.17 5.26 -4.41
C ASP A 242 -10.22 5.76 -3.41
N ASP A 243 -10.15 5.33 -2.14
CA ASP A 243 -11.05 5.82 -1.09
C ASP A 243 -10.92 7.33 -0.87
N VAL A 244 -9.69 7.85 -0.82
CA VAL A 244 -9.43 9.29 -0.65
C VAL A 244 -9.90 10.08 -1.85
N ARG A 245 -9.68 9.56 -3.08
CA ARG A 245 -10.12 10.17 -4.32
C ARG A 245 -11.63 10.22 -4.45
N LEU A 246 -12.32 9.13 -4.06
CA LEU A 246 -13.77 9.05 -4.07
C LEU A 246 -14.39 9.97 -3.01
N ASP A 247 -13.87 9.97 -1.79
CA ASP A 247 -14.32 10.88 -0.71
C ASP A 247 -14.20 12.37 -1.15
N ALA A 248 -13.08 12.73 -1.75
CA ALA A 248 -12.87 14.08 -2.29
C ALA A 248 -13.89 14.41 -3.39
N ALA A 249 -14.14 13.47 -4.31
CA ALA A 249 -15.07 13.66 -5.41
C ALA A 249 -16.53 13.78 -4.93
N VAL A 250 -16.92 13.03 -3.90
CA VAL A 250 -18.25 13.19 -3.28
C VAL A 250 -18.36 14.56 -2.63
N LYS A 251 -17.32 15.00 -1.90
CA LYS A 251 -17.30 16.27 -1.18
C LYS A 251 -17.33 17.49 -2.08
N ASP A 252 -16.60 17.48 -3.20
CA ASP A 252 -16.54 18.60 -4.15
C ASP A 252 -17.64 18.53 -5.24
N GLY A 253 -18.46 17.48 -5.22
CA GLY A 253 -19.55 17.24 -6.15
C GLY A 253 -19.12 16.77 -7.55
N SER A 254 -17.84 16.50 -7.80
CA SER A 254 -17.38 15.94 -9.08
C SER A 254 -17.86 14.52 -9.29
N PHE A 255 -18.04 13.74 -8.22
CA PHE A 255 -18.66 12.42 -8.26
C PHE A 255 -20.03 12.45 -8.96
N ALA A 256 -20.88 13.40 -8.60
CA ALA A 256 -22.20 13.56 -9.18
C ALA A 256 -22.20 14.06 -10.64
N ARG A 257 -21.05 14.49 -11.16
CA ARG A 257 -20.85 14.91 -12.56
C ARG A 257 -20.12 13.86 -13.40
N ASN A 258 -19.81 12.68 -12.81
CA ASN A 258 -19.11 11.62 -13.53
C ASN A 258 -19.98 11.15 -14.74
N PRO A 259 -19.46 11.28 -15.97
CA PRO A 259 -20.25 10.99 -17.17
C PRO A 259 -20.65 9.51 -17.27
N VAL A 260 -19.84 8.59 -16.75
CA VAL A 260 -20.13 7.15 -16.80
C VAL A 260 -21.31 6.80 -15.91
N PHE A 261 -21.40 7.38 -14.71
CA PHE A 261 -22.56 7.16 -13.82
C PHE A 261 -23.82 7.79 -14.40
N LEU A 262 -23.71 9.00 -14.96
CA LEU A 262 -24.83 9.65 -15.62
C LEU A 262 -25.33 8.87 -16.83
N GLU A 263 -24.41 8.30 -17.64
CA GLU A 263 -24.76 7.45 -18.78
C GLU A 263 -25.47 6.17 -18.35
N ALA A 264 -25.01 5.51 -17.28
CA ALA A 264 -25.64 4.31 -16.74
C ALA A 264 -27.06 4.58 -16.25
N ILE A 265 -27.28 5.69 -15.54
CA ILE A 265 -28.60 6.13 -15.07
C ILE A 265 -29.52 6.44 -16.27
N GLU A 266 -29.02 7.18 -17.25
CA GLU A 266 -29.79 7.52 -18.44
C GLU A 266 -30.10 6.28 -19.31
N HIS A 267 -29.18 5.30 -19.36
CA HIS A 267 -29.43 4.03 -20.03
C HIS A 267 -30.58 3.27 -19.37
N ALA A 268 -30.56 3.13 -18.05
CA ALA A 268 -31.64 2.49 -17.30
C ALA A 268 -32.98 3.18 -17.54
N LYS A 269 -33.01 4.51 -17.46
CA LYS A 269 -34.21 5.33 -17.69
C LYS A 269 -34.78 5.17 -19.10
N ARG A 270 -33.94 5.26 -20.16
CA ARG A 270 -34.37 5.12 -21.54
C ARG A 270 -34.94 3.75 -21.87
N ASN A 271 -34.44 2.71 -21.19
CA ASN A 271 -34.87 1.33 -21.43
C ASN A 271 -35.95 0.85 -20.45
N HIS A 272 -36.49 1.74 -19.60
CA HIS A 272 -37.45 1.39 -18.53
C HIS A 272 -36.94 0.23 -17.70
N ALA A 273 -35.65 0.27 -17.34
CA ALA A 273 -34.93 -0.75 -16.59
C ALA A 273 -34.53 -0.20 -15.22
N SER A 274 -34.29 -1.12 -14.31
CA SER A 274 -33.80 -0.82 -12.95
C SER A 274 -32.28 -0.61 -12.93
N LEU A 275 -31.79 0.16 -11.98
CA LEU A 275 -30.36 0.27 -11.67
C LEU A 275 -30.04 -0.61 -10.47
N HIS A 276 -29.08 -1.51 -10.61
CA HIS A 276 -28.61 -2.40 -9.55
C HIS A 276 -27.27 -1.92 -9.00
N LEU A 277 -27.17 -1.74 -7.68
CA LEU A 277 -25.96 -1.29 -6.99
C LEU A 277 -25.47 -2.39 -6.04
N LEU A 278 -24.30 -2.94 -6.33
CA LEU A 278 -23.60 -3.86 -5.43
C LEU A 278 -22.85 -3.04 -4.38
N ALA A 279 -23.31 -3.06 -3.14
CA ALA A 279 -22.92 -2.14 -2.09
C ALA A 279 -22.21 -2.83 -0.92
N TYR A 280 -21.06 -2.32 -0.55
CA TYR A 280 -20.34 -2.76 0.64
C TYR A 280 -20.90 -2.05 1.88
N LEU A 281 -21.46 -2.81 2.84
CA LEU A 281 -22.10 -2.24 4.03
C LEU A 281 -21.06 -1.93 5.11
N THR A 282 -20.42 -0.78 4.97
CA THR A 282 -19.43 -0.24 5.91
C THR A 282 -19.32 1.26 5.73
N HIS A 283 -18.99 1.98 6.79
CA HIS A 283 -18.70 3.41 6.69
C HIS A 283 -17.31 3.69 6.10
N LYS A 284 -16.35 2.79 6.31
CA LYS A 284 -14.99 2.94 5.79
C LYS A 284 -14.24 1.63 5.76
N SER A 285 -13.83 1.22 4.57
CA SER A 285 -12.87 0.14 4.37
C SER A 285 -12.10 0.35 3.07
N SER A 286 -11.01 -0.40 2.89
CA SER A 286 -10.26 -0.44 1.62
C SER A 286 -11.08 -1.01 0.44
N HIS A 287 -12.25 -1.61 0.72
CA HIS A 287 -13.09 -2.28 -0.28
C HIS A 287 -14.30 -1.44 -0.69
N GLY A 288 -14.57 -0.34 0.00
CA GLY A 288 -15.67 0.54 -0.31
C GLY A 288 -16.26 1.25 0.92
N CYS A 289 -17.24 2.08 0.65
CA CYS A 289 -18.03 2.82 1.63
C CYS A 289 -19.47 2.91 1.14
N ILE A 290 -20.43 2.80 2.05
CA ILE A 290 -21.85 2.87 1.71
C ILE A 290 -22.27 4.25 1.16
N ASP A 291 -21.51 5.28 1.43
CA ASP A 291 -21.79 6.63 0.94
C ASP A 291 -21.72 6.75 -0.58
N TYR A 292 -20.86 5.97 -1.24
CA TYR A 292 -20.72 6.03 -2.71
C TYR A 292 -21.97 5.51 -3.44
N PRO A 293 -22.49 4.29 -3.16
CA PRO A 293 -23.74 3.86 -3.78
C PRO A 293 -24.93 4.72 -3.39
N LEU A 294 -24.99 5.29 -2.18
CA LEU A 294 -26.01 6.26 -1.81
C LEU A 294 -25.92 7.55 -2.67
N ALA A 295 -24.72 8.06 -2.92
CA ALA A 295 -24.54 9.20 -3.82
C ALA A 295 -25.04 8.89 -5.25
N ILE A 296 -24.81 7.65 -5.75
CA ILE A 296 -25.37 7.22 -7.06
C ILE A 296 -26.89 7.15 -7.00
N CYS A 297 -27.48 6.66 -5.89
CA CYS A 297 -28.91 6.63 -5.71
C CYS A 297 -29.53 8.05 -5.71
N GLU A 298 -28.90 9.01 -5.03
CA GLU A 298 -29.31 10.42 -5.07
C GLU A 298 -29.23 11.01 -6.50
N MET A 299 -28.17 10.66 -7.26
CA MET A 299 -28.05 11.05 -8.67
C MET A 299 -29.20 10.47 -9.49
N ALA A 300 -29.51 9.17 -9.31
CA ALA A 300 -30.61 8.48 -9.98
C ALA A 300 -31.96 9.15 -9.68
N LYS A 301 -32.22 9.50 -8.41
CA LYS A 301 -33.41 10.24 -8.01
C LYS A 301 -33.51 11.59 -8.69
N LYS A 302 -32.42 12.38 -8.71
CA LYS A 302 -32.38 13.69 -9.37
C LYS A 302 -32.62 13.60 -10.88
N GLN A 303 -32.20 12.49 -11.52
CA GLN A 303 -32.44 12.23 -12.95
C GLN A 303 -33.84 11.63 -13.22
N GLY A 304 -34.64 11.34 -12.20
CA GLY A 304 -35.98 10.80 -12.34
C GLY A 304 -36.02 9.31 -12.70
N LEU A 305 -35.04 8.53 -12.29
CA LEU A 305 -35.12 7.07 -12.31
C LEU A 305 -36.03 6.61 -11.17
N GLU A 306 -36.85 5.59 -11.40
CA GLU A 306 -37.90 5.15 -10.47
C GLU A 306 -37.48 3.92 -9.68
N GLU A 307 -36.54 3.11 -10.18
CA GLU A 307 -36.15 1.85 -9.57
C GLU A 307 -34.63 1.74 -9.40
N VAL A 308 -34.19 1.61 -8.15
CA VAL A 308 -32.80 1.35 -7.77
C VAL A 308 -32.79 0.23 -6.73
N TYR A 309 -32.01 -0.81 -6.95
CA TYR A 309 -31.88 -1.96 -6.08
C TYR A 309 -30.49 -2.10 -5.49
N PHE A 310 -30.42 -2.32 -4.18
CA PHE A 310 -29.18 -2.50 -3.43
C PHE A 310 -28.96 -3.98 -3.11
N HIS A 311 -27.82 -4.51 -3.54
CA HIS A 311 -27.30 -5.82 -3.22
C HIS A 311 -26.18 -5.65 -2.20
N ILE A 312 -26.37 -6.12 -0.98
CA ILE A 312 -25.51 -5.78 0.16
C ILE A 312 -24.40 -6.83 0.36
N ILE A 313 -23.16 -6.36 0.45
CA ILE A 313 -22.04 -7.16 0.93
C ILE A 313 -21.77 -6.80 2.39
N PHE A 314 -22.01 -7.74 3.31
CA PHE A 314 -21.68 -7.58 4.72
C PHE A 314 -20.19 -7.72 4.94
N ASP A 315 -19.56 -6.68 5.51
CA ASP A 315 -18.11 -6.62 5.65
C ASP A 315 -17.57 -7.63 6.69
N GLY A 316 -17.95 -7.54 7.93
CA GLY A 316 -17.48 -8.43 8.99
C GLY A 316 -15.98 -8.41 9.29
N ARG A 317 -15.22 -7.49 8.66
CA ARG A 317 -13.78 -7.29 8.91
C ARG A 317 -13.47 -5.89 9.42
N SER A 318 -13.97 -4.87 8.73
CA SER A 318 -13.79 -3.46 9.12
C SER A 318 -14.96 -2.93 9.95
N THR A 319 -15.97 -3.77 10.18
CA THR A 319 -17.14 -3.49 11.04
C THR A 319 -17.10 -4.37 12.29
N ALA A 320 -17.65 -3.85 13.40
CA ALA A 320 -17.72 -4.61 14.65
C ALA A 320 -18.60 -5.87 14.48
N PRO A 321 -18.26 -7.00 15.10
CA PRO A 321 -19.13 -8.18 15.11
C PRO A 321 -20.53 -7.84 15.61
N GLY A 322 -21.57 -8.31 14.90
CA GLY A 322 -22.96 -8.06 15.25
C GLY A 322 -23.51 -6.67 14.86
N SER A 323 -22.74 -5.82 14.19
CA SER A 323 -23.17 -4.46 13.79
C SER A 323 -24.10 -4.43 12.56
N ALA A 324 -24.21 -5.52 11.80
CA ALA A 324 -24.99 -5.54 10.56
C ALA A 324 -26.45 -5.07 10.69
N PRO A 325 -27.24 -5.46 11.72
CA PRO A 325 -28.62 -4.96 11.87
C PRO A 325 -28.69 -3.44 12.03
N ALA A 326 -27.78 -2.83 12.80
CA ALA A 326 -27.74 -1.39 12.98
C ALA A 326 -27.37 -0.65 11.69
N LEU A 327 -26.38 -1.17 10.95
CA LEU A 327 -25.96 -0.62 9.67
C LEU A 327 -27.05 -0.74 8.59
N LEU A 328 -27.81 -1.85 8.58
CA LEU A 328 -28.97 -2.00 7.69
C LEU A 328 -30.06 -0.98 8.02
N ALA A 329 -30.41 -0.84 9.31
CA ALA A 329 -31.42 0.15 9.73
C ALA A 329 -31.00 1.59 9.38
N GLU A 330 -29.71 1.92 9.49
CA GLU A 330 -29.18 3.20 9.05
C GLU A 330 -29.32 3.38 7.53
N LEU A 331 -28.95 2.35 6.76
CA LEU A 331 -29.09 2.38 5.30
C LEU A 331 -30.55 2.57 4.88
N ASP A 332 -31.48 1.80 5.44
CA ASP A 332 -32.90 1.94 5.17
C ASP A 332 -33.38 3.37 5.45
N SER A 333 -33.03 3.93 6.61
CA SER A 333 -33.38 5.29 6.96
C SER A 333 -32.85 6.33 5.95
N ARG A 334 -31.64 6.12 5.43
CA ARG A 334 -31.05 7.00 4.40
C ARG A 334 -31.74 6.85 3.05
N LEU A 335 -32.11 5.63 2.65
CA LEU A 335 -32.88 5.37 1.43
C LEU A 335 -34.28 5.98 1.52
N ASP A 336 -34.94 5.91 2.66
CA ASP A 336 -36.23 6.59 2.92
C ASP A 336 -36.11 8.10 2.77
N GLN A 337 -35.05 8.70 3.28
CA GLN A 337 -34.78 10.15 3.13
C GLN A 337 -34.55 10.55 1.66
N ILE A 338 -33.85 9.73 0.89
CA ILE A 338 -33.67 9.93 -0.55
C ILE A 338 -35.01 9.73 -1.28
N GLY A 339 -35.87 8.84 -0.78
CA GLY A 339 -37.14 8.45 -1.39
C GLY A 339 -36.94 7.63 -2.67
N LEU A 340 -35.86 6.85 -2.72
CA LEU A 340 -35.51 5.92 -3.80
C LEU A 340 -34.54 4.88 -3.24
N GLY A 341 -34.59 3.67 -3.78
CA GLY A 341 -33.70 2.56 -3.44
C GLY A 341 -34.39 1.52 -2.54
N LEU A 342 -34.13 0.26 -2.82
CA LEU A 342 -34.64 -0.87 -2.06
C LEU A 342 -33.51 -1.89 -1.86
N ILE A 343 -33.32 -2.35 -0.61
CA ILE A 343 -32.43 -3.47 -0.32
C ILE A 343 -33.14 -4.76 -0.71
N VAL A 344 -32.56 -5.53 -1.64
CA VAL A 344 -33.19 -6.73 -2.20
C VAL A 344 -32.53 -8.02 -1.77
N ASP A 345 -31.24 -7.99 -1.50
CA ASP A 345 -30.51 -9.15 -0.96
C ASP A 345 -29.25 -8.74 -0.21
N GLY A 346 -28.60 -9.71 0.42
CA GLY A 346 -27.35 -9.51 1.12
C GLY A 346 -26.55 -10.79 1.29
N VAL A 347 -25.23 -10.67 1.17
CA VAL A 347 -24.30 -11.79 1.28
C VAL A 347 -23.05 -11.39 2.08
N GLY A 348 -22.54 -12.31 2.89
CA GLY A 348 -21.28 -12.08 3.62
C GLY A 348 -20.05 -12.06 2.70
N ARG A 349 -19.09 -11.17 3.00
CA ARG A 349 -17.83 -11.06 2.23
C ARG A 349 -17.08 -12.38 2.10
N GLY A 350 -17.10 -13.25 3.12
CA GLY A 350 -16.45 -14.57 3.08
C GLY A 350 -17.04 -15.53 2.04
N VAL A 351 -18.17 -15.18 1.43
CA VAL A 351 -18.81 -15.91 0.33
C VAL A 351 -18.49 -15.23 -1.00
N VAL A 352 -18.84 -13.94 -1.15
CA VAL A 352 -18.74 -13.22 -2.43
C VAL A 352 -17.32 -12.83 -2.80
N LEU A 353 -16.44 -12.64 -1.81
CA LEU A 353 -15.05 -12.22 -2.01
C LEU A 353 -14.05 -13.35 -1.69
N ASP A 354 -14.42 -14.60 -1.96
CA ASP A 354 -13.47 -15.71 -1.80
C ASP A 354 -12.28 -15.56 -2.75
N ARG A 355 -11.06 -15.68 -2.21
CA ARG A 355 -9.80 -15.56 -2.94
C ARG A 355 -9.03 -16.89 -3.04
N ASP A 356 -9.58 -17.96 -2.45
CA ASP A 356 -8.94 -19.27 -2.35
C ASP A 356 -9.40 -20.22 -3.47
N LYS A 357 -9.99 -19.67 -4.55
CA LYS A 357 -10.54 -20.42 -5.71
C LYS A 357 -11.68 -21.37 -5.32
N ASN A 358 -12.40 -21.06 -4.23
CA ASN A 358 -13.57 -21.83 -3.84
C ASN A 358 -14.81 -21.30 -4.60
N TYR A 359 -14.90 -21.68 -5.87
CA TYR A 359 -15.93 -21.19 -6.79
C TYR A 359 -17.37 -21.56 -6.35
N ASP A 360 -17.55 -22.63 -5.58
CA ASP A 360 -18.88 -23.00 -5.03
C ASP A 360 -19.42 -21.97 -4.06
N LYS A 361 -18.54 -21.30 -3.30
CA LYS A 361 -18.95 -20.17 -2.46
C LYS A 361 -19.39 -18.97 -3.32
N VAL A 362 -18.56 -18.57 -4.28
CA VAL A 362 -18.86 -17.43 -5.16
C VAL A 362 -20.12 -17.70 -5.99
N LYS A 363 -20.29 -18.95 -6.44
CA LYS A 363 -21.50 -19.38 -7.18
C LYS A 363 -22.78 -19.11 -6.38
N ARG A 364 -22.81 -19.33 -5.07
CA ARG A 364 -23.99 -19.04 -4.24
C ARG A 364 -24.40 -17.56 -4.29
N ALA A 365 -23.41 -16.64 -4.27
CA ALA A 365 -23.70 -15.21 -4.43
C ALA A 365 -24.16 -14.90 -5.86
N TYR A 366 -23.55 -15.51 -6.86
CA TYR A 366 -23.94 -15.37 -8.26
C TYR A 366 -25.41 -15.82 -8.47
N ASP A 367 -25.76 -17.02 -8.01
CA ASP A 367 -27.12 -17.57 -8.14
C ASP A 367 -28.18 -16.72 -7.40
N ALA A 368 -27.79 -16.08 -6.28
CA ALA A 368 -28.67 -15.14 -5.60
C ALA A 368 -28.97 -13.90 -6.46
N LEU A 369 -27.93 -13.36 -7.11
CA LEU A 369 -28.04 -12.16 -7.95
C LEU A 369 -28.78 -12.44 -9.28
N THR A 370 -28.61 -13.64 -9.87
CA THR A 370 -29.15 -13.97 -11.23
C THR A 370 -30.49 -14.67 -11.17
N ASP A 371 -30.69 -15.55 -10.19
CA ASP A 371 -31.84 -16.46 -10.12
C ASP A 371 -32.71 -16.25 -8.87
N GLY A 372 -32.33 -15.28 -8.01
CA GLY A 372 -33.02 -15.00 -6.77
C GLY A 372 -32.98 -16.15 -5.74
N LEU A 373 -31.94 -17.02 -5.82
CA LEU A 373 -31.79 -18.17 -4.97
C LEU A 373 -31.21 -17.77 -3.60
N GLY A 374 -31.93 -18.02 -2.52
CA GLY A 374 -31.44 -17.67 -1.18
C GLY A 374 -32.49 -17.97 -0.10
N ALA A 375 -32.15 -17.66 1.15
CA ALA A 375 -33.16 -17.68 2.25
C ALA A 375 -33.95 -16.37 2.20
N CYS A 376 -35.26 -16.47 2.16
CA CYS A 376 -36.15 -15.31 2.24
C CYS A 376 -36.45 -14.99 3.72
N TYR A 377 -36.34 -13.73 4.08
CA TYR A 377 -36.73 -13.20 5.39
C TYR A 377 -37.82 -12.16 5.16
N SER A 378 -38.92 -12.30 5.95
CA SER A 378 -40.04 -11.36 5.96
C SER A 378 -39.81 -10.26 6.98
#